data_25cbb43ec90154d5243f01fc37f870f2
#
_entry.id   25cbb43ec90154d5243f01fc37f870f2
#
_cell.length_a   1.000
_cell.length_b   1.000
_cell.length_c   1.000
_cell.angle_alpha   90.00
_cell.angle_beta   90.00
_cell.angle_gamma   90.00
#
_symmetry.space_group_name_H-M   'P 1'
#
loop_
_entity.id
_entity.type
_entity.pdbx_description
1 polymer ?
#
loop_
_entity_poly.entity_id
_entity_poly.type
_entity_poly.pdbx_seq_one_letter_code
_entity_poly.pdbx_strand_id
1 'polypeptide(L)'
;MMQQKSSSLSSSFKKQKTIQTTTTIPKTRSQRRLNRRGEATNTTKAMMMMMKSSGGGGEDVGGEKTSSSSSLESSSKTLMLMTTNSTKTNKRGFMQKRKATMGNGGLRVSAATAMDSFSKFSALFSNLFPLWTVLSAALALTKPAFFNFMTTPMITFCLALLMFSMGITLTIDDFLRVFKKPDVIGLGFLYCYVAMPALAFVIGNAIGLSGPLLAGLILVGSINGGQASNLCAYIAKGDVALSVLMTTATTIGCIFMTPLICKLALGAIVDVNAIGMAISTIKVVLVPVVLGVTLNKVTPKTCRTVEPFCPIVGVIMTVILVGGSVAQCAEGILNAGMKLQVGAFLLHLLGGALGYWGMKIFKYSETTCRTCAIETAMKSSAFGFLLASLHFPEFLVRVPSAVSVVWMAIMGSMMAVIWRFIPVEDE
;
A
#
# COMPACT_ATOMS: atom_id res chain seq x y z
N MET A 1 -47.74 49.81 8.82
CA MET A 1 -49.13 49.45 9.19
C MET A 1 -49.14 48.02 9.69
N MET A 2 -49.40 47.89 10.94
CA MET A 2 -49.95 46.74 11.73
C MET A 2 -49.21 45.43 11.66
N GLN A 3 -48.50 45.09 12.76
CA GLN A 3 -48.92 44.52 14.08
C GLN A 3 -49.21 43.02 13.96
N GLN A 4 -48.34 42.20 14.60
CA GLN A 4 -48.45 41.56 15.91
C GLN A 4 -49.63 40.54 16.02
N LYS A 5 -49.26 39.31 16.36
CA LYS A 5 -49.77 38.63 17.52
C LYS A 5 -48.98 37.33 17.81
N SER A 6 -48.40 37.33 18.92
CA SER A 6 -48.00 36.42 19.94
C SER A 6 -49.13 35.53 20.50
N SER A 7 -48.76 34.33 20.95
CA SER A 7 -49.16 33.68 22.24
C SER A 7 -48.93 32.17 22.08
N SER A 8 -47.97 31.52 22.80
CA SER A 8 -48.02 30.96 24.14
C SER A 8 -49.06 29.84 24.34
N LEU A 9 -48.53 28.67 24.77
CA LEU A 9 -49.10 27.72 25.74
C LEU A 9 -48.20 26.47 25.69
N SER A 10 -47.31 26.26 26.62
CA SER A 10 -47.33 25.65 27.98
C SER A 10 -47.73 24.16 28.01
N SER A 11 -46.72 23.38 28.40
CA SER A 11 -46.74 22.23 29.29
C SER A 11 -47.77 21.10 29.13
N SER A 12 -47.28 19.89 28.92
CA SER A 12 -47.74 18.77 29.73
C SER A 12 -46.73 17.62 29.81
N PHE A 13 -46.28 17.36 31.00
CA PHE A 13 -45.54 16.18 31.46
C PHE A 13 -46.41 14.93 31.31
N LYS A 14 -45.87 13.86 30.69
CA LYS A 14 -46.29 12.50 31.08
C LYS A 14 -45.10 11.55 31.00
N LYS A 15 -44.71 11.09 32.20
CA LYS A 15 -43.88 9.92 32.46
C LYS A 15 -44.46 8.69 31.79
N GLN A 16 -43.65 7.96 31.03
CA GLN A 16 -43.96 6.57 30.72
C GLN A 16 -42.77 5.69 31.00
N LYS A 17 -43.02 4.65 31.77
CA LYS A 17 -42.14 3.63 32.36
C LYS A 17 -41.41 2.86 31.27
N THR A 18 -40.10 2.71 31.44
CA THR A 18 -39.22 1.78 30.71
C THR A 18 -39.54 0.35 31.14
N ILE A 19 -40.03 -0.47 30.23
CA ILE A 19 -40.07 -1.93 30.37
C ILE A 19 -38.86 -2.47 29.59
N GLN A 20 -37.88 -2.99 30.30
CA GLN A 20 -36.77 -3.74 29.74
C GLN A 20 -37.25 -5.15 29.36
N THR A 21 -37.39 -5.42 28.10
CA THR A 21 -37.52 -6.77 27.57
C THR A 21 -36.14 -7.26 27.11
N THR A 22 -35.58 -8.14 27.91
CA THR A 22 -34.32 -8.84 27.62
C THR A 22 -34.55 -9.89 26.52
N THR A 23 -34.24 -9.55 25.29
CA THR A 23 -34.26 -10.52 24.17
C THR A 23 -32.89 -11.17 24.06
N THR A 24 -32.76 -12.41 24.51
CA THR A 24 -31.59 -13.26 24.35
C THR A 24 -31.48 -13.74 22.89
N ILE A 25 -30.50 -13.18 22.15
CA ILE A 25 -30.14 -13.63 20.81
C ILE A 25 -29.23 -14.88 20.92
N PRO A 26 -29.50 -15.98 20.23
CA PRO A 26 -28.65 -17.18 20.30
C PRO A 26 -27.29 -16.92 19.63
N LYS A 27 -26.22 -17.13 20.39
CA LYS A 27 -24.83 -16.99 19.92
C LYS A 27 -24.50 -17.98 18.80
N THR A 28 -24.00 -17.48 17.68
CA THR A 28 -23.61 -18.26 16.52
C THR A 28 -22.42 -19.20 16.80
N ARG A 29 -22.32 -20.28 16.03
CA ARG A 29 -21.28 -21.34 16.13
C ARG A 29 -19.84 -20.81 16.05
N SER A 30 -19.64 -19.61 15.50
CA SER A 30 -18.36 -18.89 15.40
C SER A 30 -17.92 -18.32 16.75
N GLN A 31 -18.83 -17.75 17.54
CA GLN A 31 -18.51 -17.19 18.87
C GLN A 31 -18.18 -18.27 19.91
N ARG A 32 -18.72 -19.47 19.77
CA ARG A 32 -18.32 -20.61 20.61
C ARG A 32 -16.89 -21.11 20.37
N ARG A 33 -16.35 -20.94 19.14
CA ARG A 33 -14.94 -21.29 18.83
C ARG A 33 -13.95 -20.25 19.35
N LEU A 34 -14.31 -18.98 19.40
CA LEU A 34 -13.47 -17.91 19.96
C LEU A 34 -13.35 -18.01 21.48
N ASN A 35 -14.45 -18.32 22.19
CA ASN A 35 -14.41 -18.53 23.64
C ASN A 35 -13.56 -19.74 24.04
N ARG A 36 -13.60 -20.86 23.31
CA ARG A 36 -12.73 -22.02 23.56
C ARG A 36 -11.24 -21.74 23.33
N ARG A 37 -10.89 -20.81 22.42
CA ARG A 37 -9.49 -20.39 22.24
C ARG A 37 -9.02 -19.45 23.37
N GLY A 38 -9.88 -18.60 23.89
CA GLY A 38 -9.59 -17.74 25.04
C GLY A 38 -9.38 -18.51 26.33
N GLU A 39 -10.14 -19.59 26.56
CA GLU A 39 -9.96 -20.46 27.73
C GLU A 39 -8.68 -21.30 27.68
N ALA A 40 -8.27 -21.77 26.49
CA ALA A 40 -7.04 -22.52 26.33
C ALA A 40 -5.76 -21.65 26.56
N THR A 41 -5.81 -20.37 26.19
CA THR A 41 -4.68 -19.45 26.42
C THR A 41 -4.57 -19.03 27.90
N ASN A 42 -5.67 -18.94 28.62
CA ASN A 42 -5.65 -18.64 30.06
C ASN A 42 -5.16 -19.81 30.88
N THR A 43 -5.48 -21.05 30.49
CA THR A 43 -4.97 -22.26 31.19
C THR A 43 -3.45 -22.42 31.01
N THR A 44 -2.93 -22.10 29.82
CA THR A 44 -1.48 -22.14 29.55
C THR A 44 -0.72 -21.04 30.31
N LYS A 45 -1.32 -19.84 30.46
CA LYS A 45 -0.74 -18.75 31.25
C LYS A 45 -0.73 -19.04 32.75
N ALA A 46 -1.80 -19.68 33.27
CA ALA A 46 -1.89 -20.11 34.67
C ALA A 46 -0.86 -21.21 34.98
N MET A 47 -0.65 -22.16 34.07
CA MET A 47 0.36 -23.23 34.21
C MET A 47 1.79 -22.71 34.15
N MET A 48 2.06 -21.66 33.34
CA MET A 48 3.36 -20.99 33.29
C MET A 48 3.65 -20.11 34.51
N MET A 49 2.62 -19.54 35.15
CA MET A 49 2.78 -18.82 36.42
C MET A 49 3.03 -19.76 37.60
N MET A 50 2.44 -20.96 37.64
CA MET A 50 2.72 -21.97 38.68
C MET A 50 4.15 -22.53 38.57
N MET A 51 4.72 -22.66 37.37
CA MET A 51 6.11 -23.08 37.18
C MET A 51 7.15 -22.02 37.58
N LYS A 52 6.78 -20.72 37.57
CA LYS A 52 7.66 -19.63 38.02
C LYS A 52 7.66 -19.40 39.54
N SER A 53 6.67 -19.92 40.25
CA SER A 53 6.54 -19.80 41.71
C SER A 53 7.31 -20.89 42.50
N SER A 54 7.87 -21.91 41.81
CA SER A 54 8.57 -23.04 42.43
C SER A 54 10.10 -22.99 42.32
N GLY A 55 10.67 -21.86 42.01
CA GLY A 55 12.12 -21.72 41.80
C GLY A 55 12.68 -20.47 42.47
N GLY A 56 12.87 -20.47 43.78
CA GLY A 56 13.57 -19.37 44.44
C GLY A 56 13.65 -19.58 45.95
N GLY A 57 14.80 -19.99 46.45
CA GLY A 57 15.10 -20.04 47.88
C GLY A 57 16.16 -21.11 48.18
N GLY A 58 17.44 -20.75 48.00
CA GLY A 58 18.54 -21.53 48.56
C GLY A 58 18.91 -20.99 49.93
N GLU A 59 19.23 -21.90 50.86
CA GLU A 59 20.29 -21.72 51.84
C GLU A 59 20.56 -23.05 52.60
N ASP A 60 21.83 -23.28 52.86
CA ASP A 60 22.46 -24.43 53.49
C ASP A 60 21.87 -24.86 54.82
N VAL A 61 21.95 -26.17 55.16
CA VAL A 61 22.69 -26.83 56.25
C VAL A 61 22.38 -28.33 56.32
N GLY A 62 23.42 -29.14 56.33
CA GLY A 62 23.69 -30.35 57.13
C GLY A 62 22.73 -31.55 57.10
N GLY A 63 23.23 -32.62 56.51
CA GLY A 63 23.26 -33.97 57.08
C GLY A 63 21.97 -34.72 57.34
N GLU A 64 21.63 -35.72 56.59
CA GLU A 64 21.54 -37.11 57.07
C GLU A 64 20.95 -38.03 55.99
N LYS A 65 21.63 -39.19 55.81
CA LYS A 65 21.18 -40.29 54.95
C LYS A 65 19.97 -40.99 55.54
N THR A 66 18.95 -41.31 54.74
CA THR A 66 18.38 -42.69 54.73
C THR A 66 17.27 -42.79 53.64
N SER A 67 17.44 -43.81 52.81
CA SER A 67 16.44 -44.71 52.21
C SER A 67 15.07 -44.24 51.80
N SER A 68 14.84 -44.09 50.49
CA SER A 68 13.58 -44.53 49.85
C SER A 68 13.70 -44.49 48.30
N SER A 69 14.41 -45.43 47.74
CA SER A 69 14.55 -45.63 46.28
C SER A 69 13.80 -46.88 45.78
N SER A 70 12.58 -47.16 46.26
CA SER A 70 11.83 -48.37 45.86
C SER A 70 10.40 -48.15 45.32
N SER A 71 9.93 -46.92 45.17
CA SER A 71 8.54 -46.67 44.69
C SER A 71 8.39 -46.09 43.29
N LEU A 72 9.48 -45.72 42.62
CA LEU A 72 9.46 -45.18 41.25
C LEU A 72 9.75 -46.21 40.14
N GLU A 73 10.28 -47.38 40.49
CA GLU A 73 10.60 -48.43 39.51
C GLU A 73 9.41 -49.35 39.20
N SER A 74 8.39 -49.39 40.05
CA SER A 74 7.19 -50.22 39.89
C SER A 74 6.19 -49.61 38.88
N SER A 75 6.12 -48.28 38.73
CA SER A 75 5.20 -47.61 37.80
C SER A 75 5.67 -47.66 36.34
N SER A 76 6.96 -47.73 36.08
CA SER A 76 7.47 -47.79 34.71
C SER A 76 7.37 -49.17 34.06
N LYS A 77 7.39 -50.25 34.84
CA LYS A 77 7.26 -51.63 34.33
C LYS A 77 5.83 -52.03 34.01
N THR A 78 4.84 -51.46 34.68
CA THR A 78 3.43 -51.73 34.39
C THR A 78 2.92 -51.01 33.11
N LEU A 79 3.52 -49.85 32.73
CA LEU A 79 3.22 -49.17 31.51
C LEU A 79 3.84 -49.82 30.27
N MET A 80 4.91 -50.60 30.43
CA MET A 80 5.62 -51.29 29.33
C MET A 80 5.00 -52.63 28.96
N LEU A 81 4.22 -53.27 29.85
CA LEU A 81 3.58 -54.57 29.63
C LEU A 81 2.17 -54.48 29.01
N MET A 82 1.54 -53.30 28.98
CA MET A 82 0.23 -53.09 28.32
C MET A 82 0.32 -52.71 26.85
N THR A 83 1.52 -52.49 26.31
CA THR A 83 1.72 -52.07 24.89
C THR A 83 2.18 -53.19 23.95
N THR A 84 2.33 -54.45 24.41
CA THR A 84 2.90 -55.53 23.57
C THR A 84 1.90 -56.57 23.06
N ASN A 85 0.59 -56.47 23.37
CA ASN A 85 -0.39 -57.52 22.99
C ASN A 85 -1.53 -57.07 22.08
N SER A 86 -1.37 -56.02 21.29
CA SER A 86 -2.38 -55.72 20.26
C SER A 86 -1.76 -55.11 19.01
N THR A 87 -1.02 -55.90 18.22
CA THR A 87 -0.74 -55.53 16.81
C THR A 87 -0.11 -56.72 16.06
N LYS A 88 -0.92 -57.69 15.71
CA LYS A 88 -0.60 -58.66 14.64
C LYS A 88 -1.70 -58.84 13.59
N THR A 89 -2.55 -57.83 13.37
CA THR A 89 -3.50 -57.81 12.24
C THR A 89 -3.62 -56.37 11.74
N ASN A 90 -3.11 -56.14 10.57
CA ASN A 90 -3.33 -54.99 9.67
C ASN A 90 -2.13 -54.08 9.35
N LYS A 91 -0.92 -54.62 9.16
CA LYS A 91 0.19 -53.85 8.60
C LYS A 91 0.05 -53.56 7.07
N ARG A 92 -0.76 -54.32 6.30
CA ARG A 92 -0.89 -54.07 4.85
C ARG A 92 -1.83 -52.92 4.49
N GLY A 93 -2.94 -52.72 5.19
CA GLY A 93 -3.89 -51.62 4.93
C GLY A 93 -3.37 -50.23 5.40
N PHE A 94 -2.53 -50.19 6.42
CA PHE A 94 -2.00 -48.94 6.97
C PHE A 94 -0.85 -48.34 6.12
N MET A 95 -0.03 -49.21 5.48
CA MET A 95 1.03 -48.72 4.57
C MET A 95 0.48 -48.20 3.24
N GLN A 96 -0.64 -48.74 2.73
CA GLN A 96 -1.23 -48.28 1.50
C GLN A 96 -1.98 -46.95 1.69
N LYS A 97 -2.60 -46.72 2.86
CA LYS A 97 -3.22 -45.43 3.22
C LYS A 97 -2.16 -44.34 3.52
N ARG A 98 -1.00 -44.68 4.07
CA ARG A 98 0.10 -43.74 4.28
C ARG A 98 0.80 -43.30 2.98
N LYS A 99 0.93 -44.18 1.97
CA LYS A 99 1.49 -43.80 0.65
C LYS A 99 0.57 -42.87 -0.13
N ALA A 100 -0.76 -43.05 -0.05
CA ALA A 100 -1.72 -42.17 -0.70
C ALA A 100 -1.84 -40.79 -0.03
N THR A 101 -1.60 -40.70 1.30
CA THR A 101 -1.64 -39.43 2.03
C THR A 101 -0.29 -38.67 1.96
N MET A 102 0.83 -39.37 1.76
CA MET A 102 2.15 -38.73 1.57
C MET A 102 2.32 -38.05 0.20
N GLY A 103 1.68 -38.56 -0.86
CA GLY A 103 1.78 -37.95 -2.20
C GLY A 103 1.16 -36.55 -2.31
N ASN A 104 -0.01 -36.34 -1.70
CA ASN A 104 -0.70 -35.05 -1.75
C ASN A 104 -0.26 -34.07 -0.63
N GLY A 105 0.23 -34.56 0.49
CA GLY A 105 0.76 -33.74 1.58
C GLY A 105 2.15 -33.15 1.26
N GLY A 106 3.02 -33.93 0.65
CA GLY A 106 4.38 -33.49 0.27
C GLY A 106 4.37 -32.40 -0.79
N LEU A 107 3.51 -32.52 -1.80
CA LEU A 107 3.33 -31.50 -2.84
C LEU A 107 2.75 -30.20 -2.28
N ARG A 108 1.79 -30.27 -1.36
CA ARG A 108 1.20 -29.08 -0.71
C ARG A 108 2.19 -28.36 0.21
N VAL A 109 2.99 -29.10 0.96
CA VAL A 109 4.05 -28.51 1.83
C VAL A 109 5.16 -27.90 0.99
N SER A 110 5.59 -28.54 -0.09
CA SER A 110 6.58 -28.00 -1.04
C SER A 110 6.07 -26.72 -1.74
N ALA A 111 4.81 -26.70 -2.18
CA ALA A 111 4.21 -25.53 -2.80
C ALA A 111 4.04 -24.35 -1.81
N ALA A 112 3.68 -24.62 -0.56
CA ALA A 112 3.58 -23.59 0.48
C ALA A 112 4.96 -23.00 0.83
N THR A 113 6.00 -23.83 0.89
CA THR A 113 7.38 -23.38 1.15
C THR A 113 7.93 -22.57 -0.04
N ALA A 114 7.63 -22.99 -1.27
CA ALA A 114 8.01 -22.25 -2.48
C ALA A 114 7.31 -20.88 -2.55
N MET A 115 6.03 -20.80 -2.19
CA MET A 115 5.27 -19.54 -2.16
C MET A 115 5.79 -18.59 -1.06
N ASP A 116 6.16 -19.10 0.11
CA ASP A 116 6.76 -18.29 1.19
C ASP A 116 8.15 -17.76 0.78
N SER A 117 8.98 -18.58 0.14
CA SER A 117 10.27 -18.16 -0.41
C SER A 117 10.10 -17.11 -1.52
N PHE A 118 9.12 -17.30 -2.41
CA PHE A 118 8.79 -16.34 -3.46
C PHE A 118 8.30 -15.02 -2.88
N SER A 119 7.43 -15.05 -1.86
CA SER A 119 6.94 -13.85 -1.18
C SER A 119 8.08 -13.03 -0.55
N LYS A 120 9.05 -13.69 0.08
CA LYS A 120 10.26 -13.04 0.62
C LYS A 120 11.12 -12.43 -0.47
N PHE A 121 11.32 -13.14 -1.59
CA PHE A 121 12.03 -12.61 -2.76
C PHE A 121 11.30 -11.41 -3.37
N SER A 122 9.98 -11.51 -3.55
CA SER A 122 9.13 -10.42 -4.04
C SER A 122 9.25 -9.17 -3.18
N ALA A 123 9.19 -9.33 -1.86
CA ALA A 123 9.36 -8.23 -0.91
C ALA A 123 10.75 -7.61 -0.99
N LEU A 124 11.82 -8.42 -1.05
CA LEU A 124 13.20 -7.92 -1.20
C LEU A 124 13.37 -7.16 -2.51
N PHE A 125 12.92 -7.74 -3.64
CA PHE A 125 13.00 -7.12 -4.96
C PHE A 125 12.25 -5.79 -5.00
N SER A 126 11.04 -5.76 -4.42
CA SER A 126 10.22 -4.55 -4.36
C SER A 126 10.81 -3.48 -3.42
N ASN A 127 11.43 -3.87 -2.31
CA ASN A 127 12.11 -2.93 -1.41
C ASN A 127 13.33 -2.25 -2.07
N LEU A 128 13.93 -2.87 -3.07
CA LEU A 128 15.03 -2.31 -3.87
C LEU A 128 14.53 -1.45 -5.05
N PHE A 129 13.23 -1.15 -5.13
CA PHE A 129 12.62 -0.32 -6.17
C PHE A 129 13.39 0.98 -6.48
N PRO A 130 13.88 1.78 -5.48
CA PRO A 130 14.64 2.98 -5.76
C PRO A 130 15.96 2.70 -6.47
N LEU A 131 16.63 1.63 -6.05
CA LEU A 131 17.90 1.22 -6.67
C LEU A 131 17.70 0.86 -8.14
N TRP A 132 16.69 0.05 -8.44
CA TRP A 132 16.33 -0.31 -9.82
C TRP A 132 15.98 0.91 -10.67
N THR A 133 15.24 1.87 -10.07
CA THR A 133 14.85 3.11 -10.74
C THR A 133 16.07 3.97 -11.08
N VAL A 134 17.00 4.16 -10.13
CA VAL A 134 18.23 4.93 -10.36
C VAL A 134 19.13 4.26 -11.38
N LEU A 135 19.30 2.93 -11.30
CA LEU A 135 20.11 2.18 -12.28
C LEU A 135 19.52 2.27 -13.67
N SER A 136 18.20 2.15 -13.82
CA SER A 136 17.51 2.28 -15.10
C SER A 136 17.68 3.68 -15.68
N ALA A 137 17.53 4.72 -14.86
CA ALA A 137 17.73 6.11 -15.27
C ALA A 137 19.18 6.39 -15.68
N ALA A 138 20.17 5.90 -14.92
CA ALA A 138 21.58 6.04 -15.24
C ALA A 138 21.94 5.34 -16.57
N LEU A 139 21.41 4.13 -16.79
CA LEU A 139 21.57 3.41 -18.06
C LEU A 139 20.92 4.18 -19.22
N ALA A 140 19.73 4.74 -19.00
CA ALA A 140 18.99 5.51 -19.99
C ALA A 140 19.71 6.80 -20.40
N LEU A 141 20.36 7.49 -19.44
CA LEU A 141 21.16 8.70 -19.73
C LEU A 141 22.48 8.37 -20.44
N THR A 142 23.14 7.27 -20.09
CA THR A 142 24.46 6.92 -20.65
C THR A 142 24.35 6.19 -21.98
N LYS A 143 23.32 5.36 -22.16
CA LYS A 143 23.06 4.56 -23.35
C LYS A 143 21.59 4.59 -23.75
N PRO A 144 21.06 5.73 -24.23
CA PRO A 144 19.63 5.87 -24.58
C PRO A 144 19.15 4.83 -25.60
N ALA A 145 20.04 4.43 -26.53
CA ALA A 145 19.75 3.44 -27.56
C ALA A 145 19.24 2.09 -26.99
N PHE A 146 19.62 1.73 -25.78
CA PHE A 146 19.13 0.51 -25.13
C PHE A 146 17.60 0.51 -24.94
N PHE A 147 16.96 1.68 -24.88
CA PHE A 147 15.53 1.86 -24.70
C PHE A 147 14.77 2.26 -25.97
N ASN A 148 15.38 2.13 -27.17
CA ASN A 148 14.73 2.50 -28.44
C ASN A 148 13.43 1.73 -28.71
N PHE A 149 13.25 0.55 -28.10
CA PHE A 149 12.01 -0.21 -28.19
C PHE A 149 10.84 0.44 -27.43
N MET A 150 11.11 1.38 -26.53
CA MET A 150 10.11 2.07 -25.72
C MET A 150 9.43 3.19 -26.51
N THR A 151 8.62 2.81 -27.48
CA THR A 151 7.75 3.74 -28.24
C THR A 151 6.53 4.17 -27.39
N THR A 152 5.84 5.24 -27.81
CA THR A 152 4.61 5.69 -27.11
C THR A 152 3.57 4.57 -26.94
N PRO A 153 3.27 3.70 -27.92
CA PRO A 153 2.40 2.54 -27.70
C PRO A 153 2.93 1.57 -26.64
N MET A 154 4.25 1.31 -26.60
CA MET A 154 4.84 0.44 -25.60
C MET A 154 4.75 1.04 -24.19
N ILE A 155 5.00 2.34 -24.05
CA ILE A 155 4.79 3.08 -22.78
C ILE A 155 3.34 2.97 -22.33
N THR A 156 2.39 3.16 -23.25
CA THR A 156 0.95 3.01 -22.98
C THR A 156 0.63 1.60 -22.51
N PHE A 157 1.16 0.57 -23.15
CA PHE A 157 0.96 -0.83 -22.78
C PHE A 157 1.55 -1.14 -21.39
N CYS A 158 2.80 -0.75 -21.13
CA CYS A 158 3.44 -0.96 -19.83
C CYS A 158 2.66 -0.26 -18.70
N LEU A 159 2.18 0.97 -18.96
CA LEU A 159 1.37 1.70 -18.00
C LEU A 159 0.00 1.05 -17.78
N ALA A 160 -0.66 0.59 -18.84
CA ALA A 160 -1.93 -0.13 -18.72
C ALA A 160 -1.77 -1.45 -17.94
N LEU A 161 -0.67 -2.19 -18.17
CA LEU A 161 -0.37 -3.42 -17.43
C LEU A 161 -0.08 -3.13 -15.95
N LEU A 162 0.63 -2.03 -15.66
CA LEU A 162 0.85 -1.54 -14.30
C LEU A 162 -0.48 -1.23 -13.61
N MET A 163 -1.39 -0.50 -14.27
CA MET A 163 -2.73 -0.17 -13.76
C MET A 163 -3.60 -1.40 -13.58
N PHE A 164 -3.53 -2.36 -14.51
CA PHE A 164 -4.25 -3.62 -14.41
C PHE A 164 -3.78 -4.46 -13.20
N SER A 165 -2.46 -4.55 -12.98
CA SER A 165 -1.91 -5.27 -11.82
C SER A 165 -2.39 -4.67 -10.49
N MET A 166 -2.49 -3.34 -10.41
CA MET A 166 -3.12 -2.66 -9.28
C MET A 166 -4.61 -3.02 -9.16
N GLY A 167 -5.35 -3.00 -10.28
CA GLY A 167 -6.76 -3.34 -10.28
C GLY A 167 -7.04 -4.74 -9.72
N ILE A 168 -6.17 -5.73 -9.98
CA ILE A 168 -6.28 -7.09 -9.44
C ILE A 168 -6.21 -7.09 -7.89
N THR A 169 -5.45 -6.20 -7.29
CA THR A 169 -5.29 -6.12 -5.83
C THR A 169 -6.42 -5.34 -5.14
N LEU A 170 -7.24 -4.61 -5.90
CA LEU A 170 -8.35 -3.80 -5.38
C LEU A 170 -9.67 -4.58 -5.37
N THR A 171 -10.51 -4.27 -4.40
CA THR A 171 -11.88 -4.77 -4.28
C THR A 171 -12.90 -3.65 -4.45
N ILE A 172 -14.15 -3.98 -4.78
CA ILE A 172 -15.24 -2.99 -4.84
C ILE A 172 -15.43 -2.33 -3.47
N ASP A 173 -15.24 -3.07 -2.39
CA ASP A 173 -15.35 -2.53 -1.03
C ASP A 173 -14.31 -1.45 -0.74
N ASP A 174 -13.13 -1.49 -1.38
CA ASP A 174 -12.11 -0.46 -1.21
C ASP A 174 -12.59 0.87 -1.80
N PHE A 175 -13.28 0.86 -2.95
CA PHE A 175 -13.90 2.06 -3.50
C PHE A 175 -15.00 2.63 -2.59
N LEU A 176 -15.79 1.77 -1.95
CA LEU A 176 -16.82 2.20 -1.00
C LEU A 176 -16.22 2.73 0.31
N ARG A 177 -15.06 2.22 0.73
CA ARG A 177 -14.34 2.71 1.91
C ARG A 177 -13.80 4.12 1.77
N VAL A 178 -13.53 4.59 0.53
CA VAL A 178 -13.15 5.98 0.25
C VAL A 178 -14.17 6.96 0.85
N PHE A 179 -15.46 6.62 0.77
CA PHE A 179 -16.53 7.47 1.33
C PHE A 179 -16.73 7.36 2.85
N LYS A 180 -16.01 6.43 3.51
CA LYS A 180 -16.11 6.25 4.97
C LYS A 180 -15.12 7.09 5.77
N LYS A 181 -14.07 7.63 5.13
CA LYS A 181 -13.07 8.53 5.73
C LYS A 181 -12.93 9.80 4.87
N PRO A 182 -14.02 10.58 4.69
CA PRO A 182 -14.03 11.69 3.72
C PRO A 182 -13.11 12.84 4.13
N ASP A 183 -12.86 13.02 5.41
CA ASP A 183 -11.99 14.04 5.99
C ASP A 183 -10.53 13.86 5.56
N VAL A 184 -9.95 12.71 5.87
CA VAL A 184 -8.53 12.39 5.54
C VAL A 184 -8.33 12.29 4.03
N ILE A 185 -9.26 11.59 3.34
CA ILE A 185 -9.17 11.41 1.89
C ILE A 185 -9.39 12.73 1.16
N GLY A 186 -10.32 13.56 1.63
CA GLY A 186 -10.56 14.90 1.10
C GLY A 186 -9.35 15.82 1.24
N LEU A 187 -8.66 15.80 2.38
CA LEU A 187 -7.41 16.52 2.56
C LEU A 187 -6.30 16.00 1.64
N GLY A 188 -6.14 14.69 1.52
CA GLY A 188 -5.17 14.10 0.60
C GLY A 188 -5.47 14.45 -0.86
N PHE A 189 -6.73 14.48 -1.25
CA PHE A 189 -7.20 14.93 -2.57
C PHE A 189 -6.87 16.40 -2.80
N LEU A 190 -7.09 17.26 -1.79
CA LEU A 190 -6.75 18.68 -1.82
C LEU A 190 -5.23 18.88 -1.98
N TYR A 191 -4.41 18.15 -1.23
CA TYR A 191 -2.96 18.21 -1.39
C TYR A 191 -2.54 17.76 -2.79
N CYS A 192 -3.16 16.70 -3.32
CA CYS A 192 -2.82 16.18 -4.63
C CYS A 192 -3.15 17.15 -5.77
N TYR A 193 -4.34 17.79 -5.75
CA TYR A 193 -4.88 18.52 -6.89
C TYR A 193 -4.95 20.04 -6.72
N VAL A 194 -4.68 20.56 -5.54
CA VAL A 194 -4.58 22.01 -5.31
C VAL A 194 -3.19 22.40 -4.85
N ALA A 195 -2.72 21.79 -3.78
CA ALA A 195 -1.45 22.19 -3.18
C ALA A 195 -0.24 21.83 -4.05
N MET A 196 -0.20 20.63 -4.63
CA MET A 196 0.92 20.20 -5.48
C MET A 196 1.03 20.99 -6.80
N PRO A 197 -0.03 21.25 -7.56
CA PRO A 197 0.05 22.13 -8.73
C PRO A 197 0.48 23.55 -8.37
N ALA A 198 -0.06 24.13 -7.28
CA ALA A 198 0.34 25.44 -6.79
C ALA A 198 1.83 25.47 -6.38
N LEU A 199 2.30 24.43 -5.69
CA LEU A 199 3.69 24.26 -5.29
C LEU A 199 4.61 24.16 -6.53
N ALA A 200 4.19 23.38 -7.55
CA ALA A 200 4.93 23.26 -8.81
C ALA A 200 5.04 24.62 -9.54
N PHE A 201 3.96 25.38 -9.55
CA PHE A 201 3.95 26.73 -10.12
C PHE A 201 4.89 27.67 -9.36
N VAL A 202 4.81 27.71 -8.04
CA VAL A 202 5.67 28.56 -7.19
C VAL A 202 7.14 28.19 -7.34
N ILE A 203 7.48 26.90 -7.22
CA ILE A 203 8.86 26.43 -7.37
C ILE A 203 9.39 26.76 -8.76
N GLY A 204 8.62 26.43 -9.82
CA GLY A 204 9.06 26.62 -11.18
C GLY A 204 9.37 28.09 -11.51
N ASN A 205 8.53 29.01 -11.05
CA ASN A 205 8.79 30.45 -11.19
C ASN A 205 9.97 30.93 -10.35
N ALA A 206 10.08 30.47 -9.09
CA ALA A 206 11.17 30.87 -8.17
C ALA A 206 12.56 30.49 -8.69
N ILE A 207 12.69 29.33 -9.37
CA ILE A 207 13.97 28.89 -9.97
C ILE A 207 14.16 29.38 -11.41
N GLY A 208 13.19 30.12 -11.93
CA GLY A 208 13.25 30.69 -13.30
C GLY A 208 13.08 29.66 -14.40
N LEU A 209 12.22 28.65 -14.20
CA LEU A 209 11.72 27.82 -15.31
C LEU A 209 10.66 28.63 -16.08
N SER A 210 10.70 28.53 -17.39
CA SER A 210 9.75 29.22 -18.26
C SER A 210 9.25 28.32 -19.38
N GLY A 211 8.13 28.74 -19.99
CA GLY A 211 7.55 28.06 -21.14
C GLY A 211 7.26 26.58 -20.88
N PRO A 212 7.64 25.69 -21.81
CA PRO A 212 7.29 24.27 -21.77
C PRO A 212 7.83 23.52 -20.54
N LEU A 213 9.01 23.89 -19.99
CA LEU A 213 9.54 23.26 -18.78
C LEU A 213 8.71 23.59 -17.54
N LEU A 214 8.26 24.83 -17.40
CA LEU A 214 7.32 25.21 -16.33
C LEU A 214 6.00 24.45 -16.47
N ALA A 215 5.45 24.40 -17.69
CA ALA A 215 4.23 23.66 -17.98
C ALA A 215 4.35 22.18 -17.60
N GLY A 216 5.47 21.54 -17.96
CA GLY A 216 5.72 20.16 -17.60
C GLY A 216 5.85 19.92 -16.10
N LEU A 217 6.44 20.85 -15.33
CA LEU A 217 6.54 20.72 -13.87
C LEU A 217 5.17 20.88 -13.21
N ILE A 218 4.33 21.80 -13.69
CA ILE A 218 2.94 21.96 -13.23
C ILE A 218 2.12 20.71 -13.56
N LEU A 219 2.31 20.13 -14.76
CA LEU A 219 1.67 18.86 -15.13
C LEU A 219 2.02 17.76 -14.13
N VAL A 220 3.30 17.62 -13.73
CA VAL A 220 3.73 16.66 -12.68
C VAL A 220 2.98 16.91 -11.38
N GLY A 221 2.84 18.15 -10.95
CA GLY A 221 2.04 18.51 -9.78
C GLY A 221 0.57 18.12 -9.90
N SER A 222 0.02 18.11 -11.12
CA SER A 222 -1.42 17.97 -11.39
C SER A 222 -1.89 16.54 -11.64
N ILE A 223 -0.98 15.53 -11.68
CA ILE A 223 -1.33 14.12 -11.85
C ILE A 223 -1.65 13.44 -10.52
N ASN A 224 -2.26 12.26 -10.57
CA ASN A 224 -2.58 11.44 -9.39
C ASN A 224 -1.35 10.93 -8.63
N GLY A 225 -1.57 10.36 -7.44
CA GLY A 225 -0.55 9.63 -6.66
C GLY A 225 -0.01 8.43 -7.42
N GLY A 226 1.25 8.10 -7.20
CA GLY A 226 1.93 6.95 -7.81
C GLY A 226 1.71 5.68 -6.99
N GLN A 227 1.55 4.53 -7.64
CA GLN A 227 1.29 3.23 -6.98
C GLN A 227 2.42 2.75 -6.07
N ALA A 228 3.66 3.17 -6.34
CA ALA A 228 4.80 2.83 -5.50
C ALA A 228 4.72 3.42 -4.08
N SER A 229 3.83 4.42 -3.86
CA SER A 229 3.55 5.00 -2.55
C SER A 229 3.05 3.96 -1.55
N ASN A 230 2.21 3.00 -1.98
CA ASN A 230 1.68 1.95 -1.12
C ASN A 230 2.80 1.09 -0.49
N LEU A 231 3.83 0.77 -1.27
CA LEU A 231 5.01 0.05 -0.77
C LEU A 231 5.83 0.92 0.19
N CYS A 232 6.03 2.18 -0.15
CA CYS A 232 6.75 3.12 0.70
C CYS A 232 6.01 3.38 2.03
N ALA A 233 4.67 3.48 2.00
CA ALA A 233 3.83 3.59 3.20
C ALA A 233 3.98 2.36 4.11
N TYR A 234 4.01 1.15 3.54
CA TYR A 234 4.27 -0.08 4.30
C TYR A 234 5.65 -0.05 4.99
N ILE A 235 6.71 0.32 4.27
CA ILE A 235 8.07 0.41 4.81
C ILE A 235 8.16 1.47 5.91
N ALA A 236 7.48 2.60 5.75
CA ALA A 236 7.41 3.72 6.69
C ALA A 236 6.62 3.42 7.97
N LYS A 237 6.00 2.24 8.08
CA LYS A 237 5.02 1.91 9.13
C LYS A 237 3.83 2.88 9.15
N GLY A 238 3.40 3.33 7.97
CA GLY A 238 2.18 4.10 7.76
C GLY A 238 0.94 3.22 7.66
N ASP A 239 -0.23 3.84 7.47
CA ASP A 239 -1.51 3.15 7.21
C ASP A 239 -1.60 2.78 5.72
N VAL A 240 -1.25 1.52 5.40
CA VAL A 240 -1.27 1.01 4.02
C VAL A 240 -2.69 1.00 3.44
N ALA A 241 -3.70 0.73 4.27
CA ALA A 241 -5.09 0.74 3.81
C ALA A 241 -5.51 2.17 3.40
N LEU A 242 -5.10 3.17 4.16
CA LEU A 242 -5.31 4.58 3.82
C LEU A 242 -4.56 4.95 2.53
N SER A 243 -3.31 4.51 2.37
CA SER A 243 -2.51 4.75 1.14
C SER A 243 -3.25 4.25 -0.10
N VAL A 244 -3.73 3.00 -0.07
CA VAL A 244 -4.52 2.41 -1.16
C VAL A 244 -5.80 3.22 -1.44
N LEU A 245 -6.51 3.67 -0.38
CA LEU A 245 -7.72 4.48 -0.54
C LEU A 245 -7.42 5.84 -1.17
N MET A 246 -6.35 6.52 -0.73
CA MET A 246 -5.93 7.82 -1.28
C MET A 246 -5.49 7.70 -2.74
N THR A 247 -4.66 6.69 -3.06
CA THR A 247 -4.25 6.41 -4.45
C THR A 247 -5.47 6.12 -5.32
N THR A 248 -6.44 5.34 -4.84
CA THR A 248 -7.68 5.04 -5.56
C THR A 248 -8.51 6.30 -5.82
N ALA A 249 -8.71 7.12 -4.78
CA ALA A 249 -9.48 8.36 -4.89
C ALA A 249 -8.81 9.34 -5.89
N THR A 250 -7.50 9.52 -5.80
CA THR A 250 -6.76 10.39 -6.73
C THR A 250 -6.72 9.82 -8.14
N THR A 251 -6.69 8.49 -8.31
CA THR A 251 -6.74 7.85 -9.63
C THR A 251 -8.10 8.10 -10.32
N ILE A 252 -9.21 8.04 -9.60
CA ILE A 252 -10.53 8.41 -10.14
C ILE A 252 -10.56 9.91 -10.42
N GLY A 253 -10.09 10.73 -9.47
CA GLY A 253 -10.07 12.18 -9.58
C GLY A 253 -9.26 12.69 -10.77
N CYS A 254 -8.19 12.00 -11.19
CA CYS A 254 -7.32 12.46 -12.27
C CYS A 254 -8.03 12.55 -13.64
N ILE A 255 -9.13 11.83 -13.82
CA ILE A 255 -9.92 11.88 -15.06
C ILE A 255 -10.44 13.30 -15.32
N PHE A 256 -10.84 14.00 -14.26
CA PHE A 256 -11.41 15.33 -14.31
C PHE A 256 -10.44 16.41 -13.87
N MET A 257 -9.74 16.19 -12.74
CA MET A 257 -8.91 17.20 -12.11
C MET A 257 -7.66 17.52 -12.92
N THR A 258 -6.96 16.49 -13.43
CA THR A 258 -5.73 16.71 -14.20
C THR A 258 -6.00 17.52 -15.48
N PRO A 259 -6.97 17.17 -16.36
CA PRO A 259 -7.30 17.97 -17.52
C PRO A 259 -7.78 19.38 -17.17
N LEU A 260 -8.58 19.53 -16.11
CA LEU A 260 -9.08 20.82 -15.64
C LEU A 260 -7.95 21.73 -15.18
N ILE A 261 -7.07 21.24 -14.33
CA ILE A 261 -5.92 22.01 -13.80
C ILE A 261 -4.98 22.37 -14.94
N CYS A 262 -4.67 21.41 -15.84
CA CYS A 262 -3.84 21.70 -17.01
C CYS A 262 -4.45 22.79 -17.89
N LYS A 263 -5.75 22.74 -18.17
CA LYS A 263 -6.41 23.77 -18.95
C LYS A 263 -6.37 25.15 -18.26
N LEU A 264 -6.59 25.20 -16.96
CA LEU A 264 -6.61 26.46 -16.20
C LEU A 264 -5.22 27.04 -15.97
N ALA A 265 -4.24 26.19 -15.59
CA ALA A 265 -2.89 26.60 -15.22
C ALA A 265 -1.92 26.70 -16.41
N LEU A 266 -2.12 25.88 -17.45
CA LEU A 266 -1.20 25.77 -18.57
C LEU A 266 -1.74 26.40 -19.86
N GLY A 267 -3.07 26.59 -19.97
CA GLY A 267 -3.71 27.04 -21.20
C GLY A 267 -3.23 28.41 -21.71
N ALA A 268 -2.60 29.21 -20.85
CA ALA A 268 -1.93 30.46 -21.24
C ALA A 268 -0.47 30.27 -21.72
N ILE A 269 0.13 29.10 -21.47
CA ILE A 269 1.55 28.80 -21.73
C ILE A 269 1.68 27.88 -22.95
N VAL A 270 0.83 26.84 -23.02
CA VAL A 270 0.81 25.82 -24.04
C VAL A 270 -0.61 25.44 -24.41
N ASP A 271 -0.83 25.01 -25.66
CA ASP A 271 -2.16 24.52 -26.06
C ASP A 271 -2.49 23.19 -25.37
N VAL A 272 -3.66 23.11 -24.73
CA VAL A 272 -4.08 21.97 -23.89
C VAL A 272 -5.39 21.38 -24.42
N ASN A 273 -5.32 20.17 -24.96
CA ASN A 273 -6.49 19.37 -25.29
C ASN A 273 -7.02 18.62 -24.05
N ALA A 274 -7.76 19.32 -23.19
CA ALA A 274 -8.28 18.76 -21.93
C ALA A 274 -9.22 17.55 -22.16
N ILE A 275 -10.05 17.57 -23.20
CA ILE A 275 -10.96 16.45 -23.53
C ILE A 275 -10.15 15.23 -23.96
N GLY A 276 -9.15 15.41 -24.84
CA GLY A 276 -8.25 14.34 -25.24
C GLY A 276 -7.49 13.74 -24.05
N MET A 277 -7.02 14.57 -23.12
CA MET A 277 -6.39 14.13 -21.87
C MET A 277 -7.34 13.29 -21.01
N ALA A 278 -8.59 13.71 -20.82
CA ALA A 278 -9.57 12.94 -20.07
C ALA A 278 -9.85 11.57 -20.70
N ILE A 279 -10.02 11.51 -22.02
CA ILE A 279 -10.22 10.26 -22.77
C ILE A 279 -9.00 9.34 -22.65
N SER A 280 -7.80 9.87 -22.77
CA SER A 280 -6.57 9.08 -22.59
C SER A 280 -6.43 8.55 -21.16
N THR A 281 -6.78 9.36 -20.15
CA THR A 281 -6.81 8.94 -18.75
C THR A 281 -7.78 7.80 -18.54
N ILE A 282 -8.98 7.88 -19.09
CA ILE A 282 -9.96 6.77 -19.02
C ILE A 282 -9.38 5.50 -19.66
N LYS A 283 -8.83 5.59 -20.87
CA LYS A 283 -8.32 4.44 -21.61
C LYS A 283 -7.12 3.77 -20.94
N VAL A 284 -6.16 4.56 -20.44
CA VAL A 284 -4.87 4.06 -19.96
C VAL A 284 -4.88 3.73 -18.47
N VAL A 285 -5.72 4.41 -17.69
CA VAL A 285 -5.78 4.25 -16.23
C VAL A 285 -7.06 3.56 -15.81
N LEU A 286 -8.23 4.15 -16.09
CA LEU A 286 -9.49 3.66 -15.55
C LEU A 286 -9.86 2.28 -16.11
N VAL A 287 -9.80 2.09 -17.44
CA VAL A 287 -10.18 0.82 -18.08
C VAL A 287 -9.37 -0.36 -17.55
N PRO A 288 -8.02 -0.32 -17.50
CA PRO A 288 -7.24 -1.42 -16.93
C PRO A 288 -7.53 -1.68 -15.45
N VAL A 289 -7.71 -0.65 -14.64
CA VAL A 289 -8.06 -0.78 -13.21
C VAL A 289 -9.41 -1.48 -13.07
N VAL A 290 -10.45 -1.03 -13.79
CA VAL A 290 -11.80 -1.62 -13.75
C VAL A 290 -11.77 -3.07 -14.22
N LEU A 291 -11.00 -3.39 -15.26
CA LEU A 291 -10.82 -4.77 -15.72
C LEU A 291 -10.18 -5.64 -14.63
N GLY A 292 -9.14 -5.15 -13.95
CA GLY A 292 -8.49 -5.85 -12.84
C GLY A 292 -9.45 -6.10 -11.66
N VAL A 293 -10.18 -5.08 -11.23
CA VAL A 293 -11.20 -5.18 -10.16
C VAL A 293 -12.33 -6.16 -10.54
N THR A 294 -12.78 -6.10 -11.80
CA THR A 294 -13.81 -7.01 -12.30
C THR A 294 -13.32 -8.45 -12.31
N LEU A 295 -12.07 -8.68 -12.75
CA LEU A 295 -11.45 -10.00 -12.72
C LEU A 295 -11.34 -10.52 -11.28
N ASN A 296 -10.94 -9.67 -10.34
CA ASN A 296 -10.87 -10.03 -8.92
C ASN A 296 -12.26 -10.42 -8.37
N LYS A 297 -13.32 -9.72 -8.76
CA LYS A 297 -14.69 -10.04 -8.36
C LYS A 297 -15.18 -11.37 -8.97
N VAL A 298 -14.91 -11.60 -10.26
CA VAL A 298 -15.40 -12.78 -11.00
C VAL A 298 -14.58 -14.04 -10.68
N THR A 299 -13.26 -13.92 -10.56
CA THR A 299 -12.34 -15.02 -10.32
C THR A 299 -11.45 -14.82 -9.10
N PRO A 300 -12.02 -14.67 -7.88
CA PRO A 300 -11.23 -14.31 -6.68
C PRO A 300 -10.20 -15.38 -6.30
N LYS A 301 -10.42 -16.65 -6.64
CA LYS A 301 -9.45 -17.72 -6.38
C LYS A 301 -8.19 -17.57 -7.24
N THR A 302 -8.35 -17.25 -8.52
CA THR A 302 -7.25 -17.02 -9.47
C THR A 302 -6.50 -15.77 -9.10
N CYS A 303 -7.20 -14.67 -8.80
CA CYS A 303 -6.57 -13.40 -8.41
C CYS A 303 -5.74 -13.54 -7.15
N ARG A 304 -6.19 -14.24 -6.10
CA ARG A 304 -5.39 -14.54 -4.90
C ARG A 304 -4.11 -15.32 -5.19
N THR A 305 -4.07 -16.12 -6.27
CA THR A 305 -2.86 -16.83 -6.69
C THR A 305 -1.90 -15.90 -7.43
N VAL A 306 -2.43 -14.93 -8.17
CA VAL A 306 -1.65 -13.97 -8.97
C VAL A 306 -1.23 -12.73 -8.14
N GLU A 307 -1.99 -12.36 -7.12
CA GLU A 307 -1.75 -11.19 -6.26
C GLU A 307 -0.31 -11.07 -5.73
N PRO A 308 0.37 -12.15 -5.28
CA PRO A 308 1.77 -12.05 -4.82
C PRO A 308 2.77 -11.65 -5.91
N PHE A 309 2.39 -11.78 -7.20
CA PHE A 309 3.24 -11.38 -8.34
C PHE A 309 3.02 -9.92 -8.74
N CYS A 310 1.88 -9.31 -8.37
CA CYS A 310 1.54 -7.94 -8.75
C CYS A 310 2.60 -6.91 -8.33
N PRO A 311 3.21 -6.96 -7.13
CA PRO A 311 4.26 -6.02 -6.75
C PRO A 311 5.50 -6.10 -7.64
N ILE A 312 5.93 -7.31 -8.01
CA ILE A 312 7.07 -7.50 -8.93
C ILE A 312 6.75 -6.93 -10.32
N VAL A 313 5.58 -7.24 -10.86
CA VAL A 313 5.11 -6.69 -12.14
C VAL A 313 5.09 -5.17 -12.08
N GLY A 314 4.58 -4.61 -10.97
CA GLY A 314 4.57 -3.17 -10.72
C GLY A 314 5.96 -2.55 -10.76
N VAL A 315 6.92 -3.14 -10.08
CA VAL A 315 8.32 -2.66 -10.06
C VAL A 315 8.96 -2.78 -11.43
N ILE A 316 8.85 -3.93 -12.09
CA ILE A 316 9.45 -4.16 -13.42
C ILE A 316 8.88 -3.15 -14.43
N MET A 317 7.56 -3.01 -14.50
CA MET A 317 6.93 -2.05 -15.42
C MET A 317 7.36 -0.63 -15.12
N THR A 318 7.44 -0.25 -13.85
CA THR A 318 7.92 1.10 -13.47
C THR A 318 9.38 1.33 -13.88
N VAL A 319 10.26 0.36 -13.64
CA VAL A 319 11.69 0.46 -14.01
C VAL A 319 11.87 0.61 -15.54
N ILE A 320 11.10 -0.15 -16.32
CA ILE A 320 11.08 -0.05 -17.78
C ILE A 320 10.54 1.32 -18.24
N LEU A 321 9.45 1.79 -17.63
CA LEU A 321 8.85 3.10 -17.91
C LEU A 321 9.82 4.25 -17.56
N VAL A 322 10.55 4.14 -16.46
CA VAL A 322 11.61 5.10 -16.08
C VAL A 322 12.70 5.14 -17.14
N GLY A 323 13.25 3.98 -17.49
CA GLY A 323 14.29 3.89 -18.53
C GLY A 323 13.83 4.47 -19.86
N GLY A 324 12.61 4.09 -20.31
CA GLY A 324 12.06 4.59 -21.57
C GLY A 324 11.79 6.09 -21.59
N SER A 325 11.23 6.65 -20.51
CA SER A 325 10.94 8.10 -20.43
C SER A 325 12.21 8.94 -20.31
N VAL A 326 13.19 8.49 -19.51
CA VAL A 326 14.48 9.16 -19.35
C VAL A 326 15.29 9.10 -20.64
N ALA A 327 15.33 7.95 -21.31
CA ALA A 327 16.06 7.80 -22.58
C ALA A 327 15.49 8.69 -23.68
N GLN A 328 14.17 8.76 -23.82
CA GLN A 328 13.53 9.65 -24.80
C GLN A 328 13.78 11.14 -24.50
N CYS A 329 14.03 11.51 -23.24
CA CYS A 329 14.29 12.87 -22.81
C CYS A 329 15.76 13.15 -22.47
N ALA A 330 16.70 12.23 -22.75
CA ALA A 330 18.08 12.34 -22.28
C ALA A 330 18.74 13.68 -22.64
N GLU A 331 18.65 14.09 -23.90
CA GLU A 331 19.16 15.37 -24.35
C GLU A 331 18.44 16.56 -23.70
N GLY A 332 17.10 16.51 -23.62
CA GLY A 332 16.31 17.55 -22.95
C GLY A 332 16.63 17.69 -21.46
N ILE A 333 16.92 16.56 -20.77
CA ILE A 333 17.30 16.54 -19.35
C ILE A 333 18.68 17.21 -19.16
N LEU A 334 19.65 16.88 -20.02
CA LEU A 334 20.98 17.46 -19.97
C LEU A 334 20.96 18.96 -20.29
N ASN A 335 20.19 19.38 -21.29
CA ASN A 335 20.06 20.78 -21.72
C ASN A 335 19.26 21.63 -20.72
N ALA A 336 18.25 21.07 -20.04
CA ALA A 336 17.51 21.77 -19.00
C ALA A 336 18.35 22.04 -17.74
N GLY A 337 19.42 21.29 -17.55
CA GLY A 337 20.44 21.50 -16.54
C GLY A 337 19.94 21.34 -15.11
N MET A 338 20.71 21.93 -14.16
CA MET A 338 20.49 21.77 -12.73
C MET A 338 19.18 22.40 -12.24
N LYS A 339 18.69 23.46 -12.88
CA LYS A 339 17.44 24.12 -12.48
C LYS A 339 16.25 23.14 -12.45
N LEU A 340 16.10 22.33 -13.48
CA LEU A 340 15.02 21.34 -13.54
C LEU A 340 15.19 20.24 -12.50
N GLN A 341 16.41 19.78 -12.24
CA GLN A 341 16.72 18.78 -11.21
C GLN A 341 16.32 19.29 -9.82
N VAL A 342 16.70 20.53 -9.50
CA VAL A 342 16.34 21.20 -8.24
C VAL A 342 14.82 21.39 -8.14
N GLY A 343 14.16 21.78 -9.23
CA GLY A 343 12.72 21.96 -9.27
C GLY A 343 11.95 20.66 -8.99
N ALA A 344 12.33 19.56 -9.64
CA ALA A 344 11.73 18.27 -9.39
C ALA A 344 12.02 17.74 -7.98
N PHE A 345 13.24 17.87 -7.50
CA PHE A 345 13.63 17.52 -6.13
C PHE A 345 12.79 18.27 -5.10
N LEU A 346 12.73 19.62 -5.21
CA LEU A 346 11.97 20.47 -4.29
C LEU A 346 10.47 20.16 -4.33
N LEU A 347 9.90 19.86 -5.50
CA LEU A 347 8.49 19.52 -5.63
C LEU A 347 8.13 18.28 -4.79
N HIS A 348 8.95 17.22 -4.85
CA HIS A 348 8.70 16.00 -4.09
C HIS A 348 9.03 16.16 -2.60
N LEU A 349 10.12 16.87 -2.27
CA LEU A 349 10.52 17.14 -0.88
C LEU A 349 9.48 17.97 -0.14
N LEU A 350 9.13 19.12 -0.72
CA LEU A 350 8.17 20.04 -0.10
C LEU A 350 6.74 19.50 -0.16
N GLY A 351 6.39 18.73 -1.20
CA GLY A 351 5.13 18.01 -1.28
C GLY A 351 4.99 16.99 -0.13
N GLY A 352 6.04 16.23 0.16
CA GLY A 352 6.07 15.32 1.30
C GLY A 352 5.99 16.03 2.65
N ALA A 353 6.74 17.11 2.80
CA ALA A 353 6.68 17.95 3.99
C ALA A 353 5.28 18.54 4.21
N LEU A 354 4.66 19.04 3.13
CA LEU A 354 3.31 19.59 3.18
C LEU A 354 2.29 18.52 3.59
N GLY A 355 2.36 17.33 3.00
CA GLY A 355 1.49 16.21 3.35
C GLY A 355 1.64 15.77 4.81
N TYR A 356 2.88 15.72 5.33
CA TYR A 356 3.15 15.35 6.71
C TYR A 356 2.65 16.42 7.70
N TRP A 357 3.17 17.63 7.56
CA TRP A 357 2.87 18.73 8.50
C TRP A 357 1.42 19.19 8.37
N GLY A 358 0.86 19.14 7.17
CA GLY A 358 -0.54 19.44 6.96
C GLY A 358 -1.46 18.50 7.75
N MET A 359 -1.22 17.20 7.74
CA MET A 359 -1.98 16.25 8.57
C MET A 359 -1.68 16.43 10.07
N LYS A 360 -0.43 16.73 10.44
CA LYS A 360 -0.03 16.95 11.83
C LYS A 360 -0.72 18.15 12.47
N ILE A 361 -0.93 19.23 11.71
CA ILE A 361 -1.68 20.44 12.15
C ILE A 361 -3.12 20.08 12.50
N PHE A 362 -3.75 19.18 11.73
CA PHE A 362 -5.09 18.68 12.00
C PHE A 362 -5.14 17.57 13.05
N LYS A 363 -3.99 17.27 13.72
CA LYS A 363 -3.87 16.30 14.81
C LYS A 363 -4.23 14.85 14.40
N TYR A 364 -3.96 14.49 13.15
CA TYR A 364 -4.05 13.09 12.74
C TYR A 364 -2.91 12.26 13.32
N SER A 365 -3.13 10.93 13.39
CA SER A 365 -2.14 9.98 13.90
C SER A 365 -0.85 10.00 13.09
N GLU A 366 0.25 9.59 13.71
CA GLU A 366 1.58 9.55 13.06
C GLU A 366 1.57 8.65 11.81
N THR A 367 0.86 7.52 11.86
CA THR A 367 0.68 6.61 10.71
C THR A 367 -0.02 7.30 9.55
N THR A 368 -1.05 8.10 9.81
CA THR A 368 -1.77 8.91 8.82
C THR A 368 -0.88 9.99 8.23
N CYS A 369 -0.11 10.70 9.07
CA CYS A 369 0.81 11.76 8.63
C CYS A 369 1.89 11.21 7.68
N ARG A 370 2.52 10.08 8.02
CA ARG A 370 3.52 9.40 7.17
C ARG A 370 2.92 8.96 5.85
N THR A 371 1.72 8.38 5.89
CA THR A 371 1.00 7.94 4.69
C THR A 371 0.71 9.10 3.76
N CYS A 372 0.14 10.18 4.27
CA CYS A 372 -0.20 11.35 3.48
C CYS A 372 1.03 12.05 2.89
N ALA A 373 2.12 12.11 3.64
CA ALA A 373 3.40 12.64 3.14
C ALA A 373 3.90 11.87 1.92
N ILE A 374 3.91 10.54 2.00
CA ILE A 374 4.37 9.66 0.91
C ILE A 374 3.44 9.78 -0.29
N GLU A 375 2.12 9.75 -0.08
CA GLU A 375 1.11 9.88 -1.15
C GLU A 375 1.21 11.22 -1.87
N THR A 376 1.45 12.31 -1.14
CA THR A 376 1.59 13.65 -1.71
C THR A 376 2.91 13.80 -2.48
N ALA A 377 4.00 13.27 -1.93
CA ALA A 377 5.32 13.33 -2.58
C ALA A 377 5.42 12.44 -3.82
N MET A 378 4.78 11.28 -3.83
CA MET A 378 4.96 10.29 -4.90
C MET A 378 3.86 10.40 -5.96
N LYS A 379 4.16 11.07 -7.04
CA LYS A 379 3.23 11.28 -8.18
C LYS A 379 3.40 10.20 -9.24
N SER A 380 2.36 9.93 -10.03
CA SER A 380 2.41 9.00 -11.16
C SER A 380 3.13 9.62 -12.38
N SER A 381 4.42 9.97 -12.20
CA SER A 381 5.17 10.77 -13.18
C SER A 381 5.33 10.09 -14.54
N ALA A 382 5.36 8.74 -14.60
CA ALA A 382 5.33 8.00 -15.86
C ALA A 382 4.03 8.23 -16.64
N PHE A 383 2.91 8.37 -15.92
CA PHE A 383 1.63 8.76 -16.53
C PHE A 383 1.67 10.22 -16.99
N GLY A 384 2.27 11.11 -16.21
CA GLY A 384 2.50 12.50 -16.63
C GLY A 384 3.33 12.59 -17.92
N PHE A 385 4.37 11.77 -18.04
CA PHE A 385 5.18 11.67 -19.26
C PHE A 385 4.32 11.22 -20.47
N LEU A 386 3.46 10.20 -20.28
CA LEU A 386 2.58 9.75 -21.36
C LEU A 386 1.58 10.83 -21.76
N LEU A 387 0.94 11.52 -20.81
CA LEU A 387 0.02 12.62 -21.10
C LEU A 387 0.72 13.75 -21.84
N ALA A 388 1.93 14.11 -21.41
CA ALA A 388 2.74 15.11 -22.11
C ALA A 388 3.04 14.68 -23.55
N SER A 389 3.35 13.39 -23.75
CA SER A 389 3.68 12.84 -25.08
C SER A 389 2.50 12.79 -26.03
N LEU A 390 1.27 12.63 -25.51
CA LEU A 390 0.07 12.47 -26.32
C LEU A 390 -0.64 13.81 -26.61
N HIS A 391 -0.52 14.80 -25.70
CA HIS A 391 -1.40 15.96 -25.68
C HIS A 391 -0.70 17.31 -25.76
N PHE A 392 0.64 17.33 -25.75
CA PHE A 392 1.41 18.56 -25.88
C PHE A 392 2.35 18.47 -27.08
N PRO A 393 2.31 19.44 -28.00
CA PRO A 393 3.18 19.44 -29.18
C PRO A 393 4.65 19.68 -28.81
N GLU A 394 4.91 20.47 -27.75
CA GLU A 394 6.25 20.85 -27.35
C GLU A 394 6.94 19.69 -26.61
N PHE A 395 8.04 19.21 -27.16
CA PHE A 395 8.83 18.12 -26.59
C PHE A 395 9.26 18.39 -25.14
N LEU A 396 9.64 19.63 -24.83
CA LEU A 396 10.16 20.01 -23.52
C LEU A 396 9.13 19.86 -22.36
N VAL A 397 7.83 19.80 -22.65
CA VAL A 397 6.79 19.54 -21.64
C VAL A 397 6.92 18.16 -21.03
N ARG A 398 7.52 17.19 -21.75
CA ARG A 398 7.72 15.80 -21.27
C ARG A 398 8.88 15.67 -20.28
N VAL A 399 9.89 16.55 -20.41
CA VAL A 399 11.18 16.47 -19.71
C VAL A 399 11.01 16.53 -18.17
N PRO A 400 10.21 17.43 -17.58
CA PRO A 400 9.98 17.45 -16.14
C PRO A 400 9.39 16.15 -15.61
N SER A 401 8.47 15.51 -16.34
CA SER A 401 7.91 14.22 -15.94
C SER A 401 8.96 13.10 -15.94
N ALA A 402 9.85 13.08 -16.92
CA ALA A 402 10.95 12.11 -16.99
C ALA A 402 11.98 12.29 -15.86
N VAL A 403 12.26 13.53 -15.45
CA VAL A 403 13.11 13.82 -14.28
C VAL A 403 12.40 13.46 -12.98
N SER A 404 11.13 13.80 -12.87
CA SER A 404 10.29 13.58 -11.69
C SER A 404 10.15 12.09 -11.33
N VAL A 405 10.09 11.18 -12.31
CA VAL A 405 10.00 9.73 -12.05
C VAL A 405 11.15 9.24 -11.18
N VAL A 406 12.35 9.77 -11.37
CA VAL A 406 13.55 9.42 -10.59
C VAL A 406 13.47 10.04 -9.18
N TRP A 407 13.20 11.36 -9.11
CA TRP A 407 13.16 12.06 -7.83
C TRP A 407 12.04 11.59 -6.91
N MET A 408 10.85 11.28 -7.45
CA MET A 408 9.76 10.73 -6.63
C MET A 408 10.14 9.39 -5.98
N ALA A 409 10.84 8.51 -6.73
CA ALA A 409 11.26 7.21 -6.21
C ALA A 409 12.31 7.36 -5.11
N ILE A 410 13.29 8.25 -5.32
CA ILE A 410 14.33 8.55 -4.31
C ILE A 410 13.68 9.15 -3.05
N MET A 411 12.86 10.17 -3.20
CA MET A 411 12.26 10.88 -2.06
C MET A 411 11.29 10.01 -1.27
N GLY A 412 10.39 9.29 -1.95
CA GLY A 412 9.46 8.38 -1.28
C GLY A 412 10.17 7.28 -0.51
N SER A 413 11.21 6.71 -1.10
CA SER A 413 12.00 5.67 -0.44
C SER A 413 12.87 6.20 0.68
N MET A 414 13.45 7.38 0.54
CA MET A 414 14.21 8.02 1.61
C MET A 414 13.32 8.28 2.83
N MET A 415 12.13 8.85 2.63
CA MET A 415 11.15 9.02 3.70
C MET A 415 10.76 7.68 4.33
N ALA A 416 10.50 6.66 3.52
CA ALA A 416 10.12 5.33 4.00
C ALA A 416 11.23 4.70 4.86
N VAL A 417 12.48 4.78 4.43
CA VAL A 417 13.63 4.25 5.17
C VAL A 417 13.86 5.03 6.46
N ILE A 418 13.79 6.35 6.44
CA ILE A 418 13.97 7.19 7.65
C ILE A 418 12.89 6.81 8.68
N TRP A 419 11.62 6.80 8.29
CA TRP A 419 10.52 6.48 9.20
C TRP A 419 10.49 5.04 9.68
N ARG A 420 11.09 4.10 8.95
CA ARG A 420 11.23 2.72 9.40
C ARG A 420 11.98 2.62 10.74
N PHE A 421 12.98 3.48 10.96
CA PHE A 421 13.79 3.51 12.17
C PHE A 421 13.18 4.35 13.29
N ILE A 422 12.21 5.20 12.99
CA ILE A 422 11.52 6.02 13.99
C ILE A 422 10.30 5.21 14.49
N PRO A 423 10.22 4.91 15.81
CA PRO A 423 9.04 4.27 16.38
C PRO A 423 7.77 5.09 16.08
N VAL A 424 6.66 4.39 15.93
CA VAL A 424 5.32 5.00 16.00
C VAL A 424 4.95 4.91 17.46
N GLU A 425 4.73 6.04 18.12
CA GLU A 425 4.17 6.08 19.45
C GLU A 425 2.73 5.56 19.32
N ASP A 426 2.43 4.47 20.02
CA ASP A 426 1.07 3.92 20.10
C ASP A 426 0.20 4.96 20.81
N GLU A 427 -0.77 5.50 20.09
CA GLU A 427 -1.80 6.43 20.60
C GLU A 427 -2.88 5.68 21.38
#